data_f63005d91754a5838110dc0aa3fe21b9
#
_entry.id   f63005d91754a5838110dc0aa3fe21b9
#
_cell.length_a   1.000
_cell.length_b   1.000
_cell.length_c   1.000
_cell.angle_alpha   90.00
_cell.angle_beta   90.00
_cell.angle_gamma   90.00
#
_symmetry.space_group_name_H-M   'P 1'
#
loop_
_entity.id
_entity.type
_entity.pdbx_description
1 polymer ?
#
loop_
_entity_poly.entity_id
_entity_poly.type
_entity_poly.pdbx_seq_one_letter_code
_entity_poly.pdbx_strand_id
1 'polypeptide(L)'
;VDVLKETEKAKRLYYDTDYVVVAGHPVYGYFELGCWMFGFDDFLYRIAAEPETAEWFFENFHRYVTDVNELYYGSLGKYIHVTTSGDDFGMQNGPFISPDMFEEMVAPWYKKRIGQVKSMCNALFFHHSCGSVYKLLPHIIDMGVDILNPIQPGTADMEPEKLKGEFGDKLVFWGGIDEQNLLSKA
;
A
#
# COMPACT_ATOMS: atom_id res chain seq x y z
N VAL A 1 11.96 -15.46 -0.03
CA VAL A 1 11.49 -15.57 -1.43
C VAL A 1 12.67 -15.98 -2.30
N ASP A 2 12.49 -16.99 -3.17
CA ASP A 2 13.47 -17.35 -4.19
C ASP A 2 13.29 -16.39 -5.39
N VAL A 3 14.05 -15.31 -5.39
CA VAL A 3 13.94 -14.23 -6.39
C VAL A 3 14.25 -14.72 -7.80
N LEU A 4 15.17 -15.67 -7.98
CA LEU A 4 15.48 -16.22 -9.30
C LEU A 4 14.29 -16.99 -9.87
N LYS A 5 13.67 -17.83 -9.06
CA LYS A 5 12.48 -18.59 -9.44
C LYS A 5 11.29 -17.68 -9.77
N GLU A 6 11.06 -16.65 -8.97
CA GLU A 6 9.99 -15.67 -9.23
C GLU A 6 10.27 -14.84 -10.50
N THR A 7 11.53 -14.50 -10.75
CA THR A 7 11.93 -13.80 -11.98
C THR A 7 11.66 -14.63 -13.22
N GLU A 8 12.05 -15.91 -13.23
CA GLU A 8 11.79 -16.80 -14.37
C GLU A 8 10.28 -17.04 -14.59
N LYS A 9 9.51 -17.14 -13.50
CA LYS A 9 8.05 -17.24 -13.58
C LYS A 9 7.43 -15.97 -14.18
N ALA A 10 7.82 -14.79 -13.69
CA ALA A 10 7.33 -13.50 -14.19
C ALA A 10 7.66 -13.35 -15.68
N LYS A 11 8.90 -13.63 -16.08
CA LYS A 11 9.37 -13.57 -17.47
C LYS A 11 8.56 -14.48 -18.39
N ARG A 12 8.31 -15.72 -17.98
CA ARG A 12 7.48 -16.65 -18.74
C ARG A 12 6.04 -16.16 -18.87
N LEU A 13 5.42 -15.67 -17.79
CA LEU A 13 4.07 -15.12 -17.86
C LEU A 13 4.01 -13.88 -18.77
N TYR A 14 5.02 -13.03 -18.71
CA TYR A 14 5.07 -11.79 -19.48
C TYR A 14 5.19 -12.03 -20.99
N TYR A 15 5.98 -13.04 -21.42
CA TYR A 15 6.21 -13.29 -22.85
C TYR A 15 5.29 -14.35 -23.46
N ASP A 16 4.83 -15.31 -22.67
CA ASP A 16 4.10 -16.47 -23.17
C ASP A 16 2.57 -16.36 -22.97
N THR A 17 2.08 -15.26 -22.36
CA THR A 17 0.64 -15.06 -22.09
C THR A 17 0.20 -13.61 -22.31
N ASP A 18 -1.09 -13.40 -22.48
CA ASP A 18 -1.73 -12.08 -22.52
C ASP A 18 -2.23 -11.60 -21.14
N TYR A 19 -1.75 -12.22 -20.06
CA TYR A 19 -2.17 -11.87 -18.71
C TYR A 19 -1.46 -10.63 -18.17
N VAL A 20 -2.16 -9.87 -17.34
CA VAL A 20 -1.52 -8.87 -16.50
C VAL A 20 -0.68 -9.57 -15.43
N VAL A 21 0.61 -9.34 -15.43
CA VAL A 21 1.52 -9.91 -14.43
C VAL A 21 1.58 -8.99 -13.22
N VAL A 22 1.10 -9.49 -12.09
CA VAL A 22 1.07 -8.79 -10.81
C VAL A 22 2.14 -9.40 -9.89
N ALA A 23 3.07 -8.57 -9.41
CA ALA A 23 4.08 -9.01 -8.45
C ALA A 23 3.52 -8.94 -7.02
N GLY A 24 3.69 -10.00 -6.25
CA GLY A 24 3.38 -9.99 -4.80
C GLY A 24 4.29 -9.01 -4.06
N HIS A 25 3.81 -8.44 -2.95
CA HIS A 25 4.64 -7.53 -2.15
C HIS A 25 5.74 -8.33 -1.40
N PRO A 26 6.99 -7.89 -1.53
CA PRO A 26 8.11 -8.60 -0.90
C PRO A 26 8.29 -8.23 0.59
N VAL A 27 7.67 -7.13 1.04
CA VAL A 27 7.81 -6.59 2.40
C VAL A 27 6.46 -6.08 2.92
N TYR A 28 6.29 -6.08 4.22
CA TYR A 28 5.09 -5.54 4.90
C TYR A 28 4.99 -4.01 4.80
N GLY A 29 3.84 -3.47 5.25
CA GLY A 29 3.63 -2.05 5.45
C GLY A 29 4.41 -1.52 6.64
N TYR A 30 4.65 -0.22 6.67
CA TYR A 30 5.39 0.44 7.75
C TYR A 30 4.57 0.54 9.02
N PHE A 31 3.31 0.93 8.86
CA PHE A 31 2.41 1.19 9.98
C PHE A 31 1.97 -0.11 10.67
N GLU A 32 1.46 -1.08 9.90
CA GLU A 32 1.05 -2.37 10.45
C GLU A 32 2.21 -3.11 11.11
N LEU A 33 3.39 -3.11 10.50
CA LEU A 33 4.55 -3.77 11.10
C LEU A 33 4.92 -3.11 12.42
N GLY A 34 4.85 -1.79 12.53
CA GLY A 34 5.02 -1.08 13.80
C GLY A 34 4.00 -1.52 14.84
N CYS A 35 2.71 -1.59 14.45
CA CYS A 35 1.65 -2.09 15.31
C CYS A 35 1.86 -3.53 15.76
N TRP A 36 2.39 -4.40 14.89
CA TRP A 36 2.65 -5.81 15.26
C TRP A 36 3.88 -5.97 16.16
N MET A 37 4.89 -5.12 16.01
CA MET A 37 6.12 -5.21 16.80
C MET A 37 6.00 -4.56 18.19
N PHE A 38 5.32 -3.43 18.28
CA PHE A 38 5.18 -2.68 19.53
C PHE A 38 3.86 -2.94 20.26
N GLY A 39 2.86 -3.45 19.57
CA GLY A 39 1.47 -3.46 19.99
C GLY A 39 0.73 -2.26 19.39
N PHE A 40 -0.56 -2.48 19.06
CA PHE A 40 -1.35 -1.48 18.33
C PHE A 40 -1.47 -0.15 19.08
N ASP A 41 -1.91 -0.22 20.34
CA ASP A 41 -2.10 0.98 21.18
C ASP A 41 -0.76 1.68 21.48
N ASP A 42 0.27 0.91 21.75
CA ASP A 42 1.60 1.44 22.08
C ASP A 42 2.25 2.14 20.87
N PHE A 43 2.09 1.59 19.68
CA PHE A 43 2.64 2.22 18.47
C PHE A 43 1.89 3.50 18.09
N LEU A 44 0.55 3.53 18.22
CA LEU A 44 -0.23 4.75 18.06
C LEU A 44 0.17 5.83 19.05
N TYR A 45 0.38 5.45 20.32
CA TYR A 45 0.88 6.36 21.33
C TYR A 45 2.25 6.94 20.95
N ARG A 46 3.17 6.10 20.44
CA ARG A 46 4.52 6.55 20.04
C ARG A 46 4.48 7.51 18.85
N ILE A 47 3.65 7.24 17.85
CA ILE A 47 3.46 8.17 16.74
C ILE A 47 2.99 9.55 17.24
N ALA A 48 2.10 9.57 18.24
CA ALA A 48 1.51 10.80 18.74
C ALA A 48 2.38 11.53 19.79
N ALA A 49 3.05 10.81 20.68
CA ALA A 49 3.69 11.36 21.87
C ALA A 49 5.21 11.15 21.93
N GLU A 50 5.73 10.19 21.18
CA GLU A 50 7.17 9.86 21.10
C GLU A 50 7.62 9.71 19.64
N PRO A 51 7.45 10.75 18.79
CA PRO A 51 7.67 10.65 17.35
C PRO A 51 9.10 10.17 17.00
N GLU A 52 10.10 10.52 17.78
CA GLU A 52 11.48 10.07 17.58
C GLU A 52 11.63 8.54 17.60
N THR A 53 10.83 7.85 18.45
CA THR A 53 10.84 6.38 18.52
C THR A 53 10.19 5.77 17.26
N ALA A 54 9.10 6.34 16.80
CA ALA A 54 8.42 5.89 15.58
C ALA A 54 9.28 6.17 14.33
N GLU A 55 9.90 7.33 14.24
CA GLU A 55 10.83 7.69 13.16
C GLU A 55 12.04 6.76 13.13
N TRP A 56 12.64 6.48 14.30
CA TRP A 56 13.73 5.52 14.40
C TRP A 56 13.33 4.13 13.86
N PHE A 57 12.14 3.66 14.21
CA PHE A 57 11.61 2.41 13.67
C PHE A 57 11.45 2.46 12.15
N PHE A 58 10.79 3.50 11.65
CA PHE A 58 10.55 3.66 10.21
C PHE A 58 11.85 3.76 9.42
N GLU A 59 12.85 4.51 9.91
CA GLU A 59 14.15 4.64 9.25
C GLU A 59 14.87 3.29 9.15
N ASN A 60 14.91 2.52 10.25
CA ASN A 60 15.62 1.23 10.25
C ASN A 60 14.88 0.19 9.40
N PHE A 61 13.55 0.18 9.45
CA PHE A 61 12.76 -0.69 8.59
C PHE A 61 12.88 -0.29 7.11
N HIS A 62 12.95 1.01 6.81
CA HIS A 62 13.12 1.49 5.44
C HIS A 62 14.44 1.04 4.81
N ARG A 63 15.52 0.93 5.55
CA ARG A 63 16.80 0.38 5.06
C ARG A 63 16.59 -1.06 4.57
N TYR A 64 15.96 -1.88 5.39
CA TYR A 64 15.60 -3.26 5.00
C TYR A 64 14.68 -3.28 3.76
N VAL A 65 13.66 -2.43 3.73
CA VAL A 65 12.74 -2.31 2.57
C VAL A 65 13.49 -1.95 1.30
N THR A 66 14.45 -1.03 1.38
CA THR A 66 15.28 -0.59 0.27
C THR A 66 16.09 -1.76 -0.32
N ASP A 67 16.78 -2.52 0.52
CA ASP A 67 17.60 -3.66 0.09
C ASP A 67 16.75 -4.76 -0.55
N VAL A 68 15.60 -5.07 0.05
CA VAL A 68 14.67 -6.07 -0.50
C VAL A 68 14.07 -5.63 -1.83
N ASN A 69 13.68 -4.34 -1.95
CA ASN A 69 13.15 -3.80 -3.21
C ASN A 69 14.19 -3.84 -4.33
N GLU A 70 15.45 -3.50 -4.05
CA GLU A 70 16.54 -3.57 -5.02
C GLU A 70 16.72 -4.99 -5.55
N LEU A 71 16.76 -5.96 -4.65
CA LEU A 71 16.89 -7.35 -5.03
C LEU A 71 15.69 -7.85 -5.84
N TYR A 72 14.47 -7.57 -5.36
CA TYR A 72 13.23 -8.09 -5.93
C TYR A 72 12.87 -7.39 -7.24
N TYR A 73 12.64 -6.09 -7.20
CA TYR A 73 12.22 -5.33 -8.39
C TYR A 73 13.36 -5.11 -9.38
N GLY A 74 14.61 -5.04 -8.92
CA GLY A 74 15.78 -5.03 -9.79
C GLY A 74 15.89 -6.30 -10.64
N SER A 75 15.39 -7.43 -10.14
CA SER A 75 15.40 -8.71 -10.87
C SER A 75 14.20 -8.89 -11.79
N LEU A 76 12.96 -8.68 -11.29
CA LEU A 76 11.74 -9.01 -12.03
C LEU A 76 10.96 -7.79 -12.56
N GLY A 77 11.38 -6.56 -12.23
CA GLY A 77 10.64 -5.34 -12.55
C GLY A 77 10.35 -5.13 -14.05
N LYS A 78 11.16 -5.72 -14.93
CA LYS A 78 10.95 -5.66 -16.40
C LYS A 78 9.81 -6.56 -16.90
N TYR A 79 9.32 -7.48 -16.04
CA TYR A 79 8.38 -8.54 -16.41
C TYR A 79 7.07 -8.46 -15.62
N ILE A 80 6.76 -7.28 -15.09
CA ILE A 80 5.53 -7.03 -14.33
C ILE A 80 4.80 -5.80 -14.84
N HIS A 81 3.48 -5.79 -14.66
CA HIS A 81 2.61 -4.68 -15.01
C HIS A 81 2.11 -3.92 -13.77
N VAL A 82 2.01 -4.63 -12.64
CA VAL A 82 1.52 -4.10 -11.38
C VAL A 82 2.39 -4.60 -10.24
N THR A 83 2.80 -3.71 -9.36
CA THR A 83 3.39 -4.06 -8.06
C THR A 83 2.28 -4.17 -7.03
N THR A 84 2.54 -4.81 -5.88
CA THR A 84 1.60 -4.79 -4.75
C THR A 84 2.28 -4.33 -3.48
N SER A 85 1.53 -3.62 -2.65
CA SER A 85 1.86 -3.32 -1.27
C SER A 85 0.59 -3.33 -0.42
N GLY A 86 0.73 -3.45 0.90
CA GLY A 86 -0.39 -3.38 1.84
C GLY A 86 0.06 -2.76 3.14
N ASP A 87 -0.83 -1.95 3.69
CA ASP A 87 -0.71 -1.36 5.02
C ASP A 87 -2.06 -0.75 5.38
N ASP A 88 -2.72 -1.28 6.40
CA ASP A 88 -4.05 -0.83 6.76
C ASP A 88 -4.01 0.47 7.56
N PHE A 89 -4.62 1.52 7.01
CA PHE A 89 -4.67 2.86 7.61
C PHE A 89 -6.05 3.23 8.14
N GLY A 90 -7.09 2.46 7.82
CA GLY A 90 -8.48 2.81 8.05
C GLY A 90 -9.22 1.91 9.02
N MET A 91 -10.18 2.52 9.70
CA MET A 91 -11.23 1.88 10.49
C MET A 91 -12.59 2.05 9.79
N GLN A 92 -13.67 1.63 10.48
CA GLN A 92 -15.04 1.79 9.97
C GLN A 92 -15.43 3.26 9.74
N ASN A 93 -14.96 4.18 10.60
CA ASN A 93 -15.40 5.57 10.64
C ASN A 93 -14.33 6.58 10.18
N GLY A 94 -13.17 6.13 9.74
CA GLY A 94 -12.06 6.99 9.31
C GLY A 94 -10.68 6.35 9.51
N PRO A 95 -9.60 7.10 9.31
CA PRO A 95 -8.25 6.58 9.50
C PRO A 95 -7.88 6.41 10.97
N PHE A 96 -6.88 5.55 11.26
CA PHE A 96 -6.34 5.32 12.61
C PHE A 96 -5.63 6.54 13.19
N ILE A 97 -5.00 7.34 12.36
CA ILE A 97 -4.31 8.57 12.72
C ILE A 97 -4.83 9.74 11.89
N SER A 98 -4.63 10.97 12.36
CA SER A 98 -5.07 12.14 11.61
C SER A 98 -4.34 12.27 10.26
N PRO A 99 -4.94 12.94 9.27
CA PRO A 99 -4.26 13.22 8.00
C PRO A 99 -2.92 13.92 8.19
N ASP A 100 -2.82 14.89 9.10
CA ASP A 100 -1.58 15.62 9.38
C ASP A 100 -0.50 14.68 9.94
N MET A 101 -0.85 13.82 10.91
CA MET A 101 0.08 12.81 11.44
C MET A 101 0.49 11.79 10.38
N PHE A 102 -0.43 11.40 9.49
CA PHE A 102 -0.13 10.52 8.38
C PHE A 102 0.86 11.17 7.40
N GLU A 103 0.63 12.44 7.06
CA GLU A 103 1.51 13.21 6.17
C GLU A 103 2.91 13.36 6.76
N GLU A 104 3.01 13.65 8.05
CA GLU A 104 4.29 13.86 8.73
C GLU A 104 5.06 12.56 8.98
N MET A 105 4.40 11.52 9.47
CA MET A 105 5.05 10.34 10.03
C MET A 105 5.10 9.13 9.09
N VAL A 106 4.12 8.95 8.21
CA VAL A 106 3.97 7.72 7.41
C VAL A 106 4.24 7.96 5.93
N ALA A 107 3.61 8.97 5.35
CA ALA A 107 3.68 9.26 3.92
C ALA A 107 5.11 9.46 3.37
N PRO A 108 6.06 10.08 4.09
CA PRO A 108 7.43 10.27 3.59
C PRO A 108 8.16 8.95 3.30
N TRP A 109 7.90 7.91 4.09
CA TRP A 109 8.52 6.59 3.91
C TRP A 109 7.93 5.87 2.69
N TYR A 110 6.63 6.02 2.47
CA TYR A 110 5.97 5.51 1.27
C TYR A 110 6.42 6.24 0.00
N LYS A 111 6.58 7.56 0.03
CA LYS A 111 7.13 8.32 -1.10
C LYS A 111 8.52 7.80 -1.50
N LYS A 112 9.40 7.58 -0.54
CA LYS A 112 10.74 7.00 -0.78
C LYS A 112 10.64 5.60 -1.39
N ARG A 113 9.82 4.72 -0.79
CA ARG A 113 9.62 3.34 -1.26
C ARG A 113 9.05 3.29 -2.67
N ILE A 114 7.97 4.04 -2.93
CA ILE A 114 7.29 4.04 -4.22
C ILE A 114 8.20 4.65 -5.29
N GLY A 115 8.89 5.74 -4.98
CA GLY A 115 9.88 6.36 -5.86
C GLY A 115 11.00 5.40 -6.25
N GLN A 116 11.56 4.65 -5.29
CA GLN A 116 12.55 3.60 -5.53
C GLN A 116 12.00 2.52 -6.48
N VAL A 117 10.82 1.96 -6.17
CA VAL A 117 10.21 0.90 -6.98
C VAL A 117 9.93 1.38 -8.40
N LYS A 118 9.34 2.56 -8.57
CA LYS A 118 9.05 3.15 -9.88
C LYS A 118 10.31 3.49 -10.69
N SER A 119 11.45 3.69 -10.04
CA SER A 119 12.73 3.85 -10.75
C SER A 119 13.28 2.55 -11.34
N MET A 120 12.86 1.40 -10.81
CA MET A 120 13.32 0.07 -11.25
C MET A 120 12.35 -0.64 -12.20
N CYS A 121 11.08 -0.25 -12.21
CA CYS A 121 10.06 -0.87 -13.05
C CYS A 121 9.04 0.16 -13.55
N ASN A 122 8.49 -0.10 -14.75
CA ASN A 122 7.41 0.71 -15.34
C ASN A 122 6.03 0.12 -15.01
N ALA A 123 5.86 -0.32 -13.75
CA ALA A 123 4.63 -0.95 -13.28
C ALA A 123 3.78 0.03 -12.48
N LEU A 124 2.47 -0.14 -12.54
CA LEU A 124 1.54 0.59 -11.67
C LEU A 124 1.72 0.14 -10.22
N PHE A 125 1.72 1.09 -9.31
CA PHE A 125 1.86 0.80 -7.88
C PHE A 125 0.49 0.60 -7.24
N PHE A 126 0.22 -0.64 -6.86
CA PHE A 126 -0.99 -1.03 -6.13
C PHE A 126 -0.76 -0.95 -4.63
N HIS A 127 -1.72 -0.37 -3.91
CA HIS A 127 -1.73 -0.32 -2.46
C HIS A 127 -3.04 -0.85 -1.89
N HIS A 128 -2.92 -1.80 -0.95
CA HIS A 128 -4.04 -2.30 -0.18
C HIS A 128 -4.13 -1.55 1.15
N SER A 129 -5.31 -1.07 1.49
CA SER A 129 -5.64 -0.55 2.81
C SER A 129 -7.12 -0.75 3.10
N CYS A 130 -7.43 -1.54 4.13
CA CYS A 130 -8.79 -1.73 4.60
C CYS A 130 -9.37 -0.48 5.27
N GLY A 131 -10.69 -0.47 5.44
CA GLY A 131 -11.42 0.59 6.13
C GLY A 131 -11.58 1.88 5.34
N SER A 132 -12.03 2.92 6.04
CA SER A 132 -12.17 4.25 5.47
C SER A 132 -10.83 4.98 5.46
N VAL A 133 -10.27 5.13 4.28
CA VAL A 133 -9.07 5.93 4.00
C VAL A 133 -9.38 7.22 3.23
N TYR A 134 -10.66 7.57 3.11
CA TYR A 134 -11.11 8.71 2.31
C TYR A 134 -10.33 10.00 2.61
N LYS A 135 -10.15 10.33 3.90
CA LYS A 135 -9.43 11.53 4.33
C LYS A 135 -7.92 11.49 4.01
N LEU A 136 -7.38 10.31 3.76
CA LEU A 136 -5.98 10.10 3.41
C LEU A 136 -5.74 10.04 1.89
N LEU A 137 -6.79 9.98 1.06
CA LEU A 137 -6.65 9.82 -0.39
C LEU A 137 -5.76 10.88 -1.06
N PRO A 138 -5.84 12.18 -0.69
CA PRO A 138 -4.91 13.16 -1.24
C PRO A 138 -3.43 12.81 -0.98
N HIS A 139 -3.11 12.34 0.24
CA HIS A 139 -1.75 11.93 0.62
C HIS A 139 -1.34 10.62 -0.06
N ILE A 140 -2.27 9.65 -0.18
CA ILE A 140 -2.05 8.37 -0.87
C ILE A 140 -1.72 8.60 -2.35
N ILE A 141 -2.42 9.53 -3.01
CA ILE A 141 -2.12 9.95 -4.38
C ILE A 141 -0.74 10.61 -4.46
N ASP A 142 -0.44 11.52 -3.53
CA ASP A 142 0.83 12.24 -3.49
C ASP A 142 2.03 11.33 -3.15
N MET A 143 1.80 10.21 -2.47
CA MET A 143 2.81 9.15 -2.29
C MET A 143 3.16 8.45 -3.62
N GLY A 144 2.31 8.55 -4.64
CA GLY A 144 2.52 7.94 -5.95
C GLY A 144 1.81 6.60 -6.13
N VAL A 145 0.77 6.31 -5.35
CA VAL A 145 -0.10 5.14 -5.55
C VAL A 145 -0.94 5.34 -6.83
N ASP A 146 -1.01 4.31 -7.66
CA ASP A 146 -1.80 4.33 -8.90
C ASP A 146 -3.11 3.54 -8.75
N ILE A 147 -3.10 2.48 -7.93
CA ILE A 147 -4.24 1.58 -7.73
C ILE A 147 -4.52 1.43 -6.23
N LEU A 148 -5.74 1.71 -5.81
CA LEU A 148 -6.20 1.51 -4.43
C LEU A 148 -7.13 0.30 -4.33
N ASN A 149 -6.92 -0.53 -3.32
CA ASN A 149 -7.69 -1.73 -2.98
C ASN A 149 -7.91 -1.79 -1.46
N PRO A 150 -9.00 -2.37 -0.94
CA PRO A 150 -10.07 -3.06 -1.67
C PRO A 150 -11.24 -2.14 -2.06
N ILE A 151 -11.31 -0.90 -1.66
CA ILE A 151 -12.50 -0.06 -1.59
C ILE A 151 -13.57 -0.78 -0.76
N GLN A 152 -13.70 -0.42 0.48
CA GLN A 152 -14.62 -1.09 1.40
C GLN A 152 -15.94 -0.31 1.51
N PRO A 153 -16.96 -0.63 0.68
CA PRO A 153 -18.27 0.01 0.79
C PRO A 153 -18.87 -0.22 2.18
N GLY A 154 -19.61 0.76 2.68
CA GLY A 154 -20.19 0.69 4.02
C GLY A 154 -19.28 1.21 5.13
N THR A 155 -18.02 1.57 4.84
CA THR A 155 -17.20 2.41 5.70
C THR A 155 -17.39 3.88 5.33
N ALA A 156 -17.09 4.78 6.26
CA ALA A 156 -17.38 6.21 6.08
C ALA A 156 -16.73 6.78 4.81
N ASP A 157 -17.52 7.43 3.97
CA ASP A 157 -17.10 8.14 2.77
C ASP A 157 -16.43 7.27 1.67
N MET A 158 -16.56 5.93 1.73
CA MET A 158 -15.94 5.00 0.78
C MET A 158 -16.91 4.48 -0.28
N GLU A 159 -17.99 5.18 -0.56
CA GLU A 159 -18.93 4.84 -1.62
C GLU A 159 -18.24 4.91 -2.99
N PRO A 160 -18.32 3.85 -3.83
CA PRO A 160 -17.63 3.78 -5.12
C PRO A 160 -17.92 4.96 -6.06
N GLU A 161 -19.17 5.41 -6.12
CA GLU A 161 -19.58 6.54 -6.94
C GLU A 161 -18.91 7.84 -6.51
N LYS A 162 -18.84 8.08 -5.18
CA LYS A 162 -18.17 9.24 -4.60
C LYS A 162 -16.68 9.22 -4.93
N LEU A 163 -16.03 8.12 -4.64
CA LEU A 163 -14.60 7.94 -4.89
C LEU A 163 -14.26 8.12 -6.37
N LYS A 164 -15.07 7.51 -7.24
CA LYS A 164 -14.85 7.62 -8.70
C LYS A 164 -15.08 9.03 -9.20
N GLY A 165 -16.05 9.76 -8.67
CA GLY A 165 -16.34 11.14 -9.04
C GLY A 165 -15.24 12.12 -8.63
N GLU A 166 -14.63 11.92 -7.46
CA GLU A 166 -13.65 12.84 -6.87
C GLU A 166 -12.19 12.53 -7.22
N PHE A 167 -11.85 11.24 -7.34
CA PHE A 167 -10.46 10.79 -7.49
C PHE A 167 -10.22 9.88 -8.69
N GLY A 168 -11.25 9.56 -9.48
CA GLY A 168 -11.15 8.57 -10.55
C GLY A 168 -10.32 9.00 -11.76
N ASP A 169 -9.87 10.25 -11.82
CA ASP A 169 -8.89 10.75 -12.77
C ASP A 169 -7.44 10.53 -12.31
N LYS A 170 -7.23 10.24 -11.02
CA LYS A 170 -5.93 10.08 -10.38
C LYS A 170 -5.66 8.67 -9.85
N LEU A 171 -6.73 7.95 -9.48
CA LEU A 171 -6.64 6.59 -8.92
C LEU A 171 -7.48 5.60 -9.71
N VAL A 172 -6.92 4.43 -9.92
CA VAL A 172 -7.66 3.23 -10.30
C VAL A 172 -8.18 2.57 -9.01
N PHE A 173 -9.46 2.23 -8.98
CA PHE A 173 -10.07 1.53 -7.86
C PHE A 173 -10.24 0.05 -8.19
N TRP A 174 -9.73 -0.81 -7.32
CA TRP A 174 -9.77 -2.26 -7.47
C TRP A 174 -10.47 -2.89 -6.27
N GLY A 175 -11.72 -3.29 -6.41
CA GLY A 175 -12.55 -3.84 -5.35
C GLY A 175 -13.97 -3.31 -5.39
N GLY A 176 -14.52 -2.94 -4.24
CA GLY A 176 -15.87 -2.36 -4.14
C GLY A 176 -16.98 -3.39 -3.93
N ILE A 177 -16.64 -4.63 -3.59
CA ILE A 177 -17.62 -5.65 -3.19
C ILE A 177 -17.79 -5.56 -1.67
N ASP A 178 -19.04 -5.35 -1.24
CA ASP A 178 -19.39 -5.28 0.19
C ASP A 178 -19.39 -6.69 0.80
N GLU A 179 -18.32 -7.03 1.49
CA GLU A 179 -18.15 -8.32 2.18
C GLU A 179 -19.04 -8.43 3.42
N GLN A 180 -19.31 -7.30 4.08
CA GLN A 180 -20.04 -7.28 5.36
C GLN A 180 -21.53 -7.43 5.18
N ASN A 181 -22.11 -6.79 4.16
CA ASN A 181 -23.55 -6.73 4.00
C ASN A 181 -24.07 -7.50 2.78
N LEU A 182 -23.27 -7.64 1.73
CA LEU A 182 -23.67 -8.34 0.52
C LEU A 182 -23.22 -9.80 0.56
N LEU A 183 -21.92 -10.08 0.62
CA LEU A 183 -21.42 -11.46 0.55
C LEU A 183 -21.79 -12.30 1.77
N SER A 184 -21.86 -11.72 2.94
CA SER A 184 -22.23 -12.41 4.18
C SER A 184 -23.70 -12.83 4.23
N LYS A 185 -24.54 -12.30 3.33
CA LYS A 185 -25.99 -12.53 3.28
C LYS A 185 -26.47 -13.18 1.97
N ALA A 186 -25.53 -13.50 1.08
CA ALA A 186 -25.80 -14.12 -0.22
C ALA A 186 -26.05 -15.62 -0.11
#